data_d0be433460b5eb2b80ac1f938b04737b
#
_entry.id   d0be433460b5eb2b80ac1f938b04737b
#
_cell.length_a   1.000
_cell.length_b   1.000
_cell.length_c   1.000
_cell.angle_alpha   90.00
_cell.angle_beta   90.00
_cell.angle_gamma   90.00
#
_symmetry.space_group_name_H-M   'P 1'
#
loop_
_entity.id
_entity.type
_entity.pdbx_description
1 polymer ?
#
loop_
_entity_poly.entity_id
_entity_poly.type
_entity_poly.pdbx_seq_one_letter_code
_entity_poly.pdbx_strand_id
1 'polypeptide(L)'
;MVSLYKHHAPSTTSLSDADDIDDDDAETPQFTFTLDHQPIQWAAKPLQHPQIPKRPPPISTLPAEILIQILKHLHSPRDLYSCVRVSRRWCECAVELLWHKPSFPKYGTINKMASLLRRQNQTFTYFRFIRRLNFLNLGGDIRDDLFSIFSRCERLERLTLIGCKLFTGEGLAQVLPHFTNLVAIDLTGVVNATSESIIGLANVATQLQGINLTGCTKVNDDAVLALATSCPLLRRVKLNGLGLLTDDAISTLALACPMLLEIDLNHCELITDGSVRLVWTHLIHMREMRLSHCSLLTDAAFPAPVKPDVQQDTPNPFPTSTTTKNDDLPPLIINRSFEHLRMLDLTACSLITDEAIEGIISRAPKIRNLVLSKCVNLTDKAVETICKLGRHLHYLHLGHASRITDRSVRTLARSCTRIRYIDFASECSQ
;
A
#
# COMPACT_ATOMS: atom_id res chain seq x y z
N MET A 1 20.37 -24.35 22.88
CA MET A 1 20.21 -24.15 21.41
C MET A 1 19.05 -23.19 21.24
N VAL A 2 19.33 -21.92 21.11
CA VAL A 2 18.31 -20.85 20.99
C VAL A 2 18.10 -20.60 19.50
N SER A 3 16.96 -21.00 18.99
CA SER A 3 16.53 -20.72 17.62
C SER A 3 15.86 -19.35 17.58
N LEU A 4 16.51 -18.41 16.94
CA LEU A 4 15.98 -17.08 16.64
C LEU A 4 14.91 -17.18 15.54
N TYR A 5 13.65 -17.32 15.93
CA TYR A 5 12.52 -17.08 15.01
C TYR A 5 12.31 -15.58 14.89
N LYS A 6 12.75 -15.01 13.78
CA LYS A 6 12.32 -13.68 13.34
C LYS A 6 10.82 -13.73 13.07
N HIS A 7 10.04 -12.97 13.84
CA HIS A 7 8.65 -12.70 13.55
C HIS A 7 8.56 -11.94 12.21
N HIS A 8 8.26 -12.66 11.14
CA HIS A 8 7.77 -12.03 9.92
C HIS A 8 6.28 -11.78 10.09
N ALA A 9 5.91 -10.57 10.48
CA ALA A 9 4.58 -10.05 10.16
C ALA A 9 4.39 -10.19 8.63
N PRO A 10 3.17 -10.50 8.15
CA PRO A 10 2.92 -10.56 6.70
C PRO A 10 3.36 -9.23 6.08
N SER A 11 4.31 -9.33 5.17
CA SER A 11 5.06 -8.25 4.59
C SER A 11 4.18 -7.08 4.18
N THR A 12 4.56 -5.89 4.62
CA THR A 12 4.09 -4.64 4.06
C THR A 12 4.55 -4.59 2.60
N THR A 13 3.74 -5.13 1.69
CA THR A 13 3.99 -4.94 0.26
C THR A 13 3.96 -3.45 -0.04
N SER A 14 5.02 -2.95 -0.61
CA SER A 14 5.11 -1.58 -1.11
C SER A 14 3.95 -1.33 -2.10
N LEU A 15 3.33 -0.15 -2.07
CA LEU A 15 2.27 0.24 -3.02
C LEU A 15 2.73 0.17 -4.49
N SER A 16 4.07 0.15 -4.72
CA SER A 16 4.66 0.05 -6.04
C SER A 16 4.55 -1.32 -6.70
N ASP A 17 4.31 -2.40 -5.90
CA ASP A 17 4.42 -3.78 -6.39
C ASP A 17 3.08 -4.55 -6.39
N ALA A 18 1.97 -3.91 -6.01
CA ALA A 18 0.71 -4.59 -5.75
C ALA A 18 -0.14 -4.98 -6.98
N ASP A 19 0.24 -4.58 -8.19
CA ASP A 19 -0.49 -4.91 -9.42
C ASP A 19 0.24 -5.92 -10.33
N ASP A 20 1.50 -6.28 -10.01
CA ASP A 20 2.23 -7.33 -10.70
C ASP A 20 2.16 -8.61 -9.83
N ILE A 21 1.02 -9.32 -9.85
CA ILE A 21 0.92 -10.71 -9.40
C ILE A 21 1.35 -11.55 -10.60
N ASP A 22 2.66 -11.60 -10.83
CA ASP A 22 3.29 -12.71 -11.52
C ASP A 22 4.33 -13.28 -10.56
N ASP A 23 4.07 -14.52 -10.14
CA ASP A 23 4.98 -15.38 -9.41
C ASP A 23 6.27 -15.57 -10.22
N ASP A 24 7.29 -14.80 -9.90
CA ASP A 24 8.67 -15.18 -10.22
C ASP A 24 9.58 -14.57 -9.15
N ASP A 25 9.87 -15.37 -8.11
CA ASP A 25 11.06 -15.25 -7.25
C ASP A 25 12.32 -15.52 -8.10
N ALA A 26 12.58 -14.66 -9.09
CA ALA A 26 13.84 -14.61 -9.79
C ALA A 26 14.67 -13.47 -9.20
N GLU A 27 15.78 -13.81 -8.56
CA GLU A 27 16.82 -12.89 -8.14
C GLU A 27 17.06 -11.84 -9.24
N THR A 28 16.71 -10.60 -8.97
CA THR A 28 16.93 -9.49 -9.90
C THR A 28 18.43 -9.35 -10.14
N PRO A 29 18.94 -9.59 -11.37
CA PRO A 29 20.35 -9.44 -11.65
C PRO A 29 20.74 -7.97 -11.45
N GLN A 30 21.70 -7.74 -10.57
CA GLN A 30 22.27 -6.42 -10.29
C GLN A 30 22.89 -5.87 -11.57
N PHE A 31 22.27 -4.85 -12.13
CA PHE A 31 22.77 -4.18 -13.33
C PHE A 31 23.46 -2.87 -12.95
N THR A 32 24.78 -2.85 -13.07
CA THR A 32 25.56 -1.61 -13.05
C THR A 32 25.58 -1.04 -14.47
N PHE A 33 24.97 0.12 -14.68
CA PHE A 33 25.18 0.90 -15.89
C PHE A 33 26.64 1.36 -15.91
N THR A 34 27.50 0.64 -16.63
CA THR A 34 28.79 1.18 -17.07
C THR A 34 28.52 1.96 -18.34
N LEU A 35 28.25 3.25 -18.20
CA LEU A 35 28.32 4.18 -19.29
C LEU A 35 29.81 4.44 -19.58
N ASP A 36 30.41 3.62 -20.44
CA ASP A 36 31.67 3.99 -21.07
C ASP A 36 31.46 5.25 -21.90
N HIS A 37 32.24 6.27 -21.59
CA HIS A 37 32.17 7.62 -22.12
C HIS A 37 32.65 7.75 -23.56
N GLN A 38 32.07 6.98 -24.48
CA GLN A 38 32.22 7.33 -25.90
C GLN A 38 30.85 7.67 -26.47
N PRO A 39 30.70 8.87 -27.10
CA PRO A 39 29.53 9.13 -27.91
C PRO A 39 29.49 8.05 -28.97
N ILE A 40 28.33 7.40 -29.13
CA ILE A 40 28.11 6.45 -30.21
C ILE A 40 28.27 7.25 -31.53
N GLN A 41 29.49 7.27 -32.06
CA GLN A 41 29.74 7.75 -33.41
C GLN A 41 29.23 6.66 -34.36
N TRP A 42 28.11 6.95 -35.00
CA TRP A 42 27.64 6.20 -36.15
C TRP A 42 28.61 6.43 -37.32
N ALA A 43 29.81 5.84 -37.28
CA ALA A 43 30.77 5.90 -38.38
C ALA A 43 30.26 5.02 -39.50
N ALA A 44 29.55 5.62 -40.44
CA ALA A 44 29.35 5.06 -41.75
C ALA A 44 30.68 5.13 -42.52
N LYS A 45 31.48 4.07 -42.50
CA LYS A 45 32.50 3.87 -43.54
C LYS A 45 31.85 3.12 -44.71
N PRO A 46 31.84 3.70 -45.93
CA PRO A 46 31.32 2.97 -47.09
C PRO A 46 32.35 1.96 -47.54
N LEU A 47 32.08 0.67 -47.30
CA LEU A 47 32.73 -0.42 -48.04
C LEU A 47 32.00 -0.58 -49.36
N GLN A 48 32.65 -0.15 -50.44
CA GLN A 48 32.20 -0.36 -51.82
C GLN A 48 32.41 -1.84 -52.21
N HIS A 49 31.33 -2.62 -52.16
CA HIS A 49 31.19 -3.86 -52.90
C HIS A 49 29.93 -3.78 -53.77
N PRO A 50 29.92 -4.40 -55.01
CA PRO A 50 28.75 -4.33 -55.88
C PRO A 50 27.56 -4.97 -55.22
N GLN A 51 26.56 -4.16 -54.96
CA GLN A 51 25.40 -4.53 -54.14
C GLN A 51 24.36 -5.22 -55.03
N ILE A 52 24.21 -6.52 -54.85
CA ILE A 52 22.94 -7.19 -55.07
C ILE A 52 21.94 -6.56 -54.13
N PRO A 53 20.78 -6.07 -54.59
CA PRO A 53 19.78 -5.49 -53.70
C PRO A 53 19.28 -6.56 -52.70
N LYS A 54 19.91 -6.61 -51.54
CA LYS A 54 19.45 -7.49 -50.46
C LYS A 54 18.07 -6.95 -50.02
N ARG A 55 17.03 -7.75 -50.23
CA ARG A 55 15.70 -7.46 -49.60
C ARG A 55 15.95 -7.16 -48.14
N PRO A 56 15.41 -6.05 -47.61
CA PRO A 56 15.57 -5.73 -46.19
C PRO A 56 15.04 -6.90 -45.37
N PRO A 57 15.69 -7.28 -44.27
CA PRO A 57 15.23 -8.40 -43.44
C PRO A 57 13.79 -8.13 -43.00
N PRO A 58 12.92 -9.16 -42.95
CA PRO A 58 11.49 -9.00 -42.65
C PRO A 58 11.21 -8.15 -41.43
N ILE A 59 12.05 -8.23 -40.40
CA ILE A 59 11.93 -7.47 -39.17
C ILE A 59 12.12 -5.94 -39.34
N SER A 60 12.89 -5.53 -40.36
CA SER A 60 13.10 -4.10 -40.64
C SER A 60 11.89 -3.43 -41.29
N THR A 61 10.95 -4.21 -41.81
CA THR A 61 9.73 -3.74 -42.48
C THR A 61 8.52 -3.68 -41.51
N LEU A 62 8.65 -4.25 -40.29
CA LEU A 62 7.59 -4.22 -39.28
C LEU A 62 7.24 -2.78 -38.89
N PRO A 63 5.95 -2.41 -38.70
CA PRO A 63 5.56 -1.17 -38.07
C PRO A 63 6.20 -0.98 -36.67
N ALA A 64 6.42 0.27 -36.25
CA ALA A 64 7.05 0.57 -34.95
C ALA A 64 6.22 -0.01 -33.79
N GLU A 65 4.90 0.04 -33.91
CA GLU A 65 3.95 -0.47 -32.91
C GLU A 65 4.12 -1.97 -32.67
N ILE A 66 4.29 -2.75 -33.76
CA ILE A 66 4.53 -4.20 -33.67
C ILE A 66 5.89 -4.48 -33.05
N LEU A 67 6.91 -3.72 -33.43
CA LEU A 67 8.24 -3.86 -32.85
C LEU A 67 8.23 -3.56 -31.35
N ILE A 68 7.55 -2.47 -30.91
CA ILE A 68 7.37 -2.14 -29.51
C ILE A 68 6.63 -3.25 -28.76
N GLN A 69 5.57 -3.84 -29.34
CA GLN A 69 4.87 -4.95 -28.72
C GLN A 69 5.78 -6.17 -28.52
N ILE A 70 6.60 -6.51 -29.51
CA ILE A 70 7.59 -7.59 -29.39
C ILE A 70 8.60 -7.25 -28.27
N LEU A 71 9.11 -6.03 -28.23
CA LEU A 71 10.11 -5.61 -27.24
C LEU A 71 9.57 -5.57 -25.81
N LYS A 72 8.27 -5.36 -25.62
CA LYS A 72 7.60 -5.42 -24.30
C LYS A 72 7.66 -6.82 -23.66
N HIS A 73 7.84 -7.88 -24.44
CA HIS A 73 8.03 -9.23 -23.92
C HIS A 73 9.46 -9.50 -23.43
N LEU A 74 10.39 -8.55 -23.63
CA LEU A 74 11.74 -8.65 -23.08
C LEU A 74 11.76 -8.07 -21.66
N HIS A 75 11.81 -8.96 -20.67
CA HIS A 75 11.80 -8.55 -19.27
C HIS A 75 13.18 -8.12 -18.75
N SER A 76 14.25 -8.58 -19.43
CA SER A 76 15.62 -8.27 -19.04
C SER A 76 16.08 -6.89 -19.56
N PRO A 77 16.52 -5.97 -18.68
CA PRO A 77 17.13 -4.71 -19.10
C PRO A 77 18.36 -4.88 -20.00
N ARG A 78 19.07 -6.02 -19.88
CA ARG A 78 20.22 -6.36 -20.75
C ARG A 78 19.78 -6.58 -22.19
N ASP A 79 18.69 -7.29 -22.38
CA ASP A 79 18.17 -7.59 -23.71
C ASP A 79 17.63 -6.33 -24.37
N LEU A 80 16.90 -5.50 -23.63
CA LEU A 80 16.47 -4.17 -24.09
C LEU A 80 17.66 -3.27 -24.46
N TYR A 81 18.73 -3.29 -23.65
CA TYR A 81 19.97 -2.56 -23.98
C TYR A 81 20.62 -3.07 -25.25
N SER A 82 20.63 -4.39 -25.48
CA SER A 82 21.12 -4.99 -26.73
C SER A 82 20.27 -4.53 -27.93
N CYS A 83 18.95 -4.45 -27.76
CA CYS A 83 18.03 -3.96 -28.79
C CYS A 83 18.29 -2.49 -29.18
N VAL A 84 18.58 -1.63 -28.19
CA VAL A 84 18.94 -0.20 -28.42
C VAL A 84 20.15 -0.07 -29.35
N ARG A 85 21.04 -1.06 -29.41
CA ARG A 85 22.28 -1.06 -30.21
C ARG A 85 22.13 -1.65 -31.61
N VAL A 86 20.98 -2.23 -31.97
CA VAL A 86 20.78 -2.93 -33.24
C VAL A 86 20.68 -1.95 -34.42
N SER A 87 19.82 -0.93 -34.31
CA SER A 87 19.63 0.09 -35.32
C SER A 87 18.97 1.33 -34.70
N ARG A 88 18.98 2.46 -35.44
CA ARG A 88 18.32 3.70 -34.98
C ARG A 88 16.84 3.46 -34.69
N ARG A 89 16.13 2.77 -35.56
CA ARG A 89 14.71 2.46 -35.39
C ARG A 89 14.44 1.58 -34.16
N TRP A 90 15.28 0.57 -33.93
CA TRP A 90 15.19 -0.25 -32.72
C TRP A 90 15.48 0.55 -31.45
N CYS A 91 16.46 1.46 -31.52
CA CYS A 91 16.76 2.36 -30.43
C CYS A 91 15.54 3.24 -30.08
N GLU A 92 14.91 3.85 -31.09
CA GLU A 92 13.72 4.68 -30.93
C GLU A 92 12.54 3.88 -30.30
N CYS A 93 12.38 2.61 -30.64
CA CYS A 93 11.35 1.74 -30.08
C CYS A 93 11.68 1.19 -28.68
N ALA A 94 12.95 0.93 -28.37
CA ALA A 94 13.38 0.27 -27.14
C ALA A 94 13.73 1.25 -26.02
N VAL A 95 14.12 2.48 -26.32
CA VAL A 95 14.61 3.45 -25.34
C VAL A 95 13.55 3.80 -24.28
N GLU A 96 12.29 3.96 -24.67
CA GLU A 96 11.21 4.23 -23.74
C GLU A 96 11.02 3.06 -22.76
N LEU A 97 11.06 1.81 -23.26
CA LEU A 97 10.94 0.62 -22.43
C LEU A 97 12.11 0.50 -21.44
N LEU A 98 13.32 0.78 -21.89
CA LEU A 98 14.52 0.74 -21.05
C LEU A 98 14.48 1.80 -19.93
N TRP A 99 13.95 2.99 -20.22
CA TRP A 99 13.90 4.12 -19.28
C TRP A 99 12.60 4.20 -18.47
N HIS A 100 11.65 3.31 -18.72
CA HIS A 100 10.36 3.27 -18.03
C HIS A 100 10.50 3.10 -16.50
N LYS A 101 11.36 2.16 -16.07
CA LYS A 101 11.63 1.86 -14.65
C LYS A 101 13.15 1.72 -14.43
N PRO A 102 13.89 2.86 -14.33
CA PRO A 102 15.32 2.79 -14.07
C PRO A 102 15.61 2.21 -12.69
N SER A 103 16.63 1.36 -12.59
CA SER A 103 17.07 0.73 -11.35
C SER A 103 18.30 1.42 -10.77
N PHE A 104 18.31 1.63 -9.46
CA PHE A 104 19.38 2.30 -8.71
C PHE A 104 19.97 1.38 -7.63
N PRO A 105 20.77 0.38 -8.01
CA PRO A 105 21.37 -0.53 -7.03
C PRO A 105 22.40 0.15 -6.11
N LYS A 106 23.00 1.26 -6.57
CA LYS A 106 24.03 2.02 -5.85
C LYS A 106 23.91 3.52 -6.11
N TYR A 107 24.32 4.34 -5.16
CA TYR A 107 24.34 5.80 -5.27
C TYR A 107 25.06 6.32 -6.51
N GLY A 108 26.18 5.70 -6.92
CA GLY A 108 26.90 6.08 -8.14
C GLY A 108 26.07 5.94 -9.43
N THR A 109 25.07 5.05 -9.45
CA THR A 109 24.21 4.86 -10.64
C THR A 109 23.25 6.04 -10.80
N ILE A 110 22.62 6.50 -9.72
CA ILE A 110 21.71 7.65 -9.78
C ILE A 110 22.47 8.93 -10.11
N ASN A 111 23.71 9.12 -9.61
CA ASN A 111 24.54 10.28 -9.95
C ASN A 111 24.88 10.31 -11.44
N LYS A 112 25.20 9.17 -12.06
CA LYS A 112 25.44 9.07 -13.52
C LYS A 112 24.17 9.45 -14.30
N MET A 113 23.02 8.93 -13.88
CA MET A 113 21.73 9.26 -14.49
C MET A 113 21.40 10.75 -14.35
N ALA A 114 21.55 11.31 -13.14
CA ALA A 114 21.33 12.71 -12.85
C ALA A 114 22.24 13.62 -13.73
N SER A 115 23.52 13.25 -13.87
CA SER A 115 24.44 13.95 -14.75
C SER A 115 24.01 13.90 -16.21
N LEU A 116 23.45 12.79 -16.68
CA LEU A 116 22.87 12.68 -18.02
C LEU A 116 21.62 13.57 -18.16
N LEU A 117 20.72 13.53 -17.19
CA LEU A 117 19.47 14.33 -17.20
C LEU A 117 19.73 15.85 -17.13
N ARG A 118 20.85 16.29 -16.56
CA ARG A 118 21.27 17.70 -16.53
C ARG A 118 21.85 18.22 -17.85
N ARG A 119 22.25 17.34 -18.78
CA ARG A 119 22.84 17.76 -20.05
C ARG A 119 21.80 18.45 -20.93
N GLN A 120 22.19 19.56 -21.56
CA GLN A 120 21.32 20.28 -22.50
C GLN A 120 21.16 19.54 -23.83
N ASN A 121 22.25 18.94 -24.35
CA ASN A 121 22.27 18.22 -25.63
C ASN A 121 22.05 16.72 -25.40
N GLN A 122 20.78 16.32 -25.22
CA GLN A 122 20.37 14.93 -25.10
C GLN A 122 19.86 14.40 -26.44
N THR A 123 20.16 13.14 -26.77
CA THR A 123 19.60 12.47 -27.95
C THR A 123 18.08 12.28 -27.82
N PHE A 124 17.58 12.05 -26.61
CA PHE A 124 16.17 11.89 -26.28
C PHE A 124 15.83 12.71 -25.05
N THR A 125 14.57 13.07 -24.91
CA THR A 125 14.03 13.69 -23.70
C THR A 125 13.76 12.61 -22.64
N TYR A 126 14.83 12.06 -22.05
CA TYR A 126 14.78 10.85 -21.20
C TYR A 126 13.80 10.94 -20.03
N PHE A 127 13.66 12.09 -19.38
CA PHE A 127 12.72 12.27 -18.27
C PHE A 127 11.26 12.04 -18.67
N ARG A 128 10.89 12.16 -19.96
CA ARG A 128 9.55 11.83 -20.46
C ARG A 128 9.27 10.33 -20.53
N PHE A 129 10.28 9.51 -20.52
CA PHE A 129 10.14 8.05 -20.57
C PHE A 129 9.97 7.43 -19.17
N ILE A 130 10.39 8.15 -18.13
CA ILE A 130 10.37 7.66 -16.76
C ILE A 130 8.92 7.67 -16.25
N ARG A 131 8.43 6.47 -15.89
CA ARG A 131 7.10 6.25 -15.30
C ARG A 131 7.18 5.78 -13.86
N ARG A 132 8.25 5.07 -13.49
CA ARG A 132 8.43 4.52 -12.15
C ARG A 132 9.82 4.86 -11.62
N LEU A 133 9.87 5.41 -10.41
CA LEU A 133 11.11 5.67 -9.67
C LEU A 133 11.07 4.95 -8.34
N ASN A 134 12.11 4.17 -8.05
CA ASN A 134 12.25 3.45 -6.79
C ASN A 134 13.63 3.73 -6.18
N PHE A 135 13.62 4.38 -5.00
CA PHE A 135 14.81 4.78 -4.27
C PHE A 135 15.06 3.92 -3.01
N LEU A 136 14.37 2.77 -2.87
CA LEU A 136 14.45 1.91 -1.69
C LEU A 136 15.91 1.61 -1.27
N ASN A 137 16.77 1.30 -2.24
CA ASN A 137 18.18 0.98 -1.97
C ASN A 137 19.07 2.20 -1.69
N LEU A 138 18.53 3.40 -1.79
CA LEU A 138 19.24 4.67 -1.65
C LEU A 138 18.73 5.52 -0.47
N GLY A 139 17.87 4.97 0.38
CA GLY A 139 17.18 5.70 1.43
C GLY A 139 18.09 6.48 2.40
N GLY A 140 19.33 6.00 2.60
CA GLY A 140 20.32 6.66 3.43
C GLY A 140 21.21 7.69 2.74
N ASP A 141 21.18 7.78 1.41
CA ASP A 141 22.17 8.52 0.63
C ASP A 141 21.58 9.69 -0.18
N ILE A 142 20.30 9.61 -0.55
CA ILE A 142 19.68 10.59 -1.43
C ILE A 142 19.23 11.84 -0.67
N ARG A 143 19.52 13.02 -1.26
CA ARG A 143 19.16 14.35 -0.74
C ARG A 143 18.33 15.13 -1.73
N ASP A 144 17.79 16.25 -1.29
CA ASP A 144 16.88 17.14 -2.05
C ASP A 144 17.48 17.60 -3.37
N ASP A 145 18.79 17.97 -3.38
CA ASP A 145 19.50 18.47 -4.57
C ASP A 145 19.52 17.45 -5.73
N LEU A 146 19.63 16.16 -5.38
CA LEU A 146 19.58 15.09 -6.36
C LEU A 146 18.13 14.74 -6.75
N PHE A 147 17.21 14.77 -5.79
CA PHE A 147 15.81 14.48 -6.03
C PHE A 147 15.13 15.55 -6.91
N SER A 148 15.50 16.83 -6.75
CA SER A 148 14.94 17.94 -7.51
C SER A 148 15.10 17.80 -9.04
N ILE A 149 16.09 17.03 -9.50
CA ILE A 149 16.31 16.77 -10.93
C ILE A 149 15.12 16.01 -11.55
N PHE A 150 14.49 15.17 -10.75
CA PHE A 150 13.37 14.35 -11.19
C PHE A 150 12.03 15.11 -11.23
N SER A 151 11.97 16.37 -10.76
CA SER A 151 10.77 17.22 -10.89
C SER A 151 10.32 17.37 -12.35
N ARG A 152 11.24 17.18 -13.31
CA ARG A 152 10.96 17.19 -14.75
C ARG A 152 10.30 15.92 -15.29
N CYS A 153 10.12 14.88 -14.47
CA CYS A 153 9.48 13.62 -14.85
C CYS A 153 7.95 13.77 -14.82
N GLU A 154 7.39 14.61 -15.68
CA GLU A 154 5.95 14.94 -15.73
C GLU A 154 5.03 13.72 -15.91
N ARG A 155 5.55 12.63 -16.47
CA ARG A 155 4.79 11.39 -16.75
C ARG A 155 5.01 10.32 -15.69
N LEU A 156 5.52 10.69 -14.51
CA LEU A 156 5.76 9.75 -13.40
C LEU A 156 4.43 9.23 -12.86
N GLU A 157 4.30 7.91 -12.81
CA GLU A 157 3.12 7.19 -12.34
C GLU A 157 3.32 6.58 -10.96
N ARG A 158 4.53 6.10 -10.65
CA ARG A 158 4.83 5.47 -9.35
C ARG A 158 6.15 5.97 -8.78
N LEU A 159 6.12 6.36 -7.51
CA LEU A 159 7.27 6.87 -6.77
C LEU A 159 7.42 6.13 -5.44
N THR A 160 8.60 5.54 -5.21
CA THR A 160 8.94 4.87 -3.94
C THR A 160 10.14 5.56 -3.32
N LEU A 161 9.92 6.13 -2.11
CA LEU A 161 10.92 6.86 -1.32
C LEU A 161 11.15 6.22 0.06
N ILE A 162 10.95 4.90 0.18
CA ILE A 162 11.02 4.18 1.45
C ILE A 162 12.35 4.45 2.16
N GLY A 163 12.29 4.93 3.40
CA GLY A 163 13.45 5.16 4.25
C GLY A 163 14.37 6.29 3.80
N CYS A 164 13.94 7.18 2.89
CA CYS A 164 14.71 8.35 2.47
C CYS A 164 14.72 9.42 3.56
N LYS A 165 15.58 9.23 4.58
CA LYS A 165 15.59 10.06 5.80
C LYS A 165 16.26 11.43 5.61
N LEU A 166 17.05 11.62 4.55
CA LEU A 166 17.81 12.85 4.30
C LEU A 166 17.00 13.90 3.53
N PHE A 167 15.78 13.60 3.09
CA PHE A 167 14.90 14.60 2.53
C PHE A 167 14.43 15.58 3.61
N THR A 168 14.31 16.85 3.22
CA THR A 168 13.67 17.86 4.04
C THR A 168 12.19 18.01 3.65
N GLY A 169 11.37 18.52 4.58
CA GLY A 169 9.97 18.82 4.27
C GLY A 169 9.83 19.83 3.15
N GLU A 170 10.71 20.84 3.12
CA GLU A 170 10.75 21.87 2.08
C GLU A 170 11.14 21.28 0.71
N GLY A 171 12.18 20.43 0.66
CA GLY A 171 12.59 19.75 -0.58
C GLY A 171 11.46 18.89 -1.16
N LEU A 172 10.74 18.18 -0.31
CA LEU A 172 9.56 17.40 -0.73
C LEU A 172 8.43 18.32 -1.23
N ALA A 173 8.13 19.40 -0.50
CA ALA A 173 7.10 20.37 -0.89
C ALA A 173 7.40 21.07 -2.22
N GLN A 174 8.68 21.24 -2.57
CA GLN A 174 9.10 21.79 -3.85
C GLN A 174 8.97 20.79 -5.00
N VAL A 175 9.22 19.50 -4.78
CA VAL A 175 9.32 18.51 -5.88
C VAL A 175 8.00 17.77 -6.12
N LEU A 176 7.29 17.34 -5.07
CA LEU A 176 6.08 16.53 -5.20
C LEU A 176 4.97 17.17 -6.06
N PRO A 177 4.73 18.50 -6.03
CA PRO A 177 3.70 19.13 -6.87
C PRO A 177 3.95 19.05 -8.38
N HIS A 178 5.11 18.61 -8.83
CA HIS A 178 5.38 18.41 -10.26
C HIS A 178 4.84 17.06 -10.81
N PHE A 179 4.45 16.13 -9.95
CA PHE A 179 4.04 14.78 -10.36
C PHE A 179 2.54 14.67 -10.59
N THR A 180 2.02 15.36 -11.58
CA THR A 180 0.58 15.45 -11.89
C THR A 180 -0.06 14.13 -12.31
N ASN A 181 0.73 13.19 -12.86
CA ASN A 181 0.26 11.89 -13.35
C ASN A 181 0.48 10.75 -12.34
N LEU A 182 0.78 11.08 -11.07
CA LEU A 182 1.12 10.08 -10.07
C LEU A 182 -0.11 9.25 -9.69
N VAL A 183 0.04 7.92 -9.79
CA VAL A 183 -0.98 6.93 -9.43
C VAL A 183 -0.69 6.33 -8.06
N ALA A 184 0.58 6.13 -7.72
CA ALA A 184 0.96 5.59 -6.42
C ALA A 184 2.25 6.22 -5.87
N ILE A 185 2.25 6.47 -4.56
CA ILE A 185 3.44 6.96 -3.84
C ILE A 185 3.63 6.21 -2.53
N ASP A 186 4.89 5.85 -2.26
CA ASP A 186 5.29 5.25 -0.99
C ASP A 186 6.37 6.11 -0.31
N LEU A 187 5.99 6.69 0.83
CA LEU A 187 6.83 7.55 1.67
C LEU A 187 7.17 6.89 3.02
N THR A 188 7.10 5.55 3.10
CA THR A 188 7.35 4.82 4.36
C THR A 188 8.67 5.25 5.00
N GLY A 189 8.59 5.73 6.24
CA GLY A 189 9.75 6.13 7.02
C GLY A 189 10.45 7.41 6.57
N VAL A 190 9.79 8.23 5.74
CA VAL A 190 10.26 9.58 5.39
C VAL A 190 9.82 10.54 6.49
N VAL A 191 10.53 10.52 7.61
CA VAL A 191 10.16 11.21 8.87
C VAL A 191 10.03 12.73 8.75
N ASN A 192 10.60 13.32 7.71
CA ASN A 192 10.53 14.76 7.45
C ASN A 192 9.44 15.16 6.45
N ALA A 193 8.66 14.21 5.93
CA ALA A 193 7.48 14.55 5.14
C ALA A 193 6.49 15.33 6.02
N THR A 194 6.09 16.53 5.55
CA THR A 194 5.18 17.44 6.25
C THR A 194 3.81 17.43 5.60
N SER A 195 2.80 17.88 6.34
CA SER A 195 1.45 18.06 5.79
C SER A 195 1.46 18.95 4.55
N GLU A 196 2.24 20.01 4.53
CA GLU A 196 2.39 20.91 3.38
C GLU A 196 2.86 20.18 2.12
N SER A 197 3.86 19.29 2.24
CA SER A 197 4.36 18.50 1.10
C SER A 197 3.29 17.55 0.53
N ILE A 198 2.44 16.99 1.39
CA ILE A 198 1.35 16.09 0.98
C ILE A 198 0.17 16.88 0.39
N ILE A 199 -0.18 18.04 0.97
CA ILE A 199 -1.20 18.94 0.41
C ILE A 199 -0.79 19.40 -0.98
N GLY A 200 0.48 19.82 -1.18
CA GLY A 200 1.01 20.18 -2.47
C GLY A 200 0.89 19.06 -3.51
N LEU A 201 1.16 17.82 -3.11
CA LEU A 201 0.95 16.64 -3.97
C LEU A 201 -0.54 16.42 -4.27
N ALA A 202 -1.39 16.41 -3.26
CA ALA A 202 -2.82 16.12 -3.38
C ALA A 202 -3.51 17.05 -4.38
N ASN A 203 -3.15 18.32 -4.36
CA ASN A 203 -3.72 19.36 -5.25
C ASN A 203 -3.46 19.11 -6.74
N VAL A 204 -2.42 18.36 -7.09
CA VAL A 204 -2.03 18.11 -8.49
C VAL A 204 -2.23 16.65 -8.93
N ALA A 205 -2.05 15.69 -8.04
CA ALA A 205 -2.09 14.26 -8.34
C ALA A 205 -3.51 13.68 -8.22
N THR A 206 -4.47 14.22 -8.96
CA THR A 206 -5.90 13.83 -8.87
C THR A 206 -6.19 12.39 -9.29
N GLN A 207 -5.23 11.71 -9.97
CA GLN A 207 -5.33 10.30 -10.37
C GLN A 207 -4.75 9.34 -9.33
N LEU A 208 -4.37 9.84 -8.14
CA LEU A 208 -3.75 9.04 -7.10
C LEU A 208 -4.70 7.95 -6.61
N GLN A 209 -4.23 6.70 -6.65
CA GLN A 209 -4.97 5.51 -6.22
C GLN A 209 -4.37 4.89 -4.96
N GLY A 210 -3.09 5.14 -4.70
CA GLY A 210 -2.41 4.59 -3.54
C GLY A 210 -1.42 5.55 -2.91
N ILE A 211 -1.48 5.67 -1.57
CA ILE A 211 -0.52 6.44 -0.79
C ILE A 211 -0.12 5.67 0.47
N ASN A 212 1.17 5.66 0.75
CA ASN A 212 1.70 5.10 1.98
C ASN A 212 2.52 6.17 2.73
N LEU A 213 2.02 6.58 3.88
CA LEU A 213 2.62 7.57 4.78
C LEU A 213 3.11 6.94 6.10
N THR A 214 3.30 5.61 6.12
CA THR A 214 3.73 4.89 7.33
C THR A 214 4.96 5.55 7.95
N GLY A 215 4.85 5.97 9.22
CA GLY A 215 5.94 6.60 9.96
C GLY A 215 6.27 8.06 9.58
N CYS A 216 5.42 8.72 8.80
CA CYS A 216 5.52 10.16 8.51
C CYS A 216 4.92 10.99 9.66
N THR A 217 5.52 10.99 10.81
CA THR A 217 4.95 11.49 12.09
C THR A 217 4.62 13.00 12.13
N LYS A 218 5.04 13.78 11.13
CA LYS A 218 4.72 15.22 11.00
C LYS A 218 3.47 15.49 10.17
N VAL A 219 2.83 14.44 9.65
CA VAL A 219 1.58 14.55 8.88
C VAL A 219 0.40 14.56 9.83
N ASN A 220 -0.51 15.52 9.67
CA ASN A 220 -1.72 15.71 10.45
C ASN A 220 -2.97 15.58 9.57
N ASP A 221 -4.14 15.89 10.15
CA ASP A 221 -5.43 15.81 9.47
C ASP A 221 -5.51 16.63 8.19
N ASP A 222 -4.90 17.83 8.13
CA ASP A 222 -4.99 18.72 6.97
C ASP A 222 -4.50 18.02 5.68
N ALA A 223 -3.43 17.22 5.80
CA ALA A 223 -2.91 16.46 4.67
C ALA A 223 -3.87 15.36 4.20
N VAL A 224 -4.50 14.67 5.13
CA VAL A 224 -5.45 13.59 4.81
C VAL A 224 -6.76 14.16 4.27
N LEU A 225 -7.21 15.30 4.80
CA LEU A 225 -8.36 16.04 4.28
C LEU A 225 -8.11 16.50 2.83
N ALA A 226 -6.92 17.04 2.53
CA ALA A 226 -6.55 17.41 1.17
C ALA A 226 -6.53 16.20 0.22
N LEU A 227 -5.99 15.05 0.66
CA LEU A 227 -6.01 13.80 -0.11
C LEU A 227 -7.44 13.33 -0.37
N ALA A 228 -8.30 13.32 0.65
CA ALA A 228 -9.68 12.87 0.53
C ALA A 228 -10.48 13.73 -0.47
N THR A 229 -10.28 15.04 -0.42
CA THR A 229 -11.02 16.00 -1.28
C THR A 229 -10.51 16.03 -2.71
N SER A 230 -9.18 15.92 -2.92
CA SER A 230 -8.57 16.08 -4.24
C SER A 230 -8.33 14.75 -4.98
N CYS A 231 -8.31 13.61 -4.27
CA CYS A 231 -7.97 12.30 -4.83
C CYS A 231 -9.11 11.27 -4.63
N PRO A 232 -10.27 11.42 -5.27
CA PRO A 232 -11.44 10.55 -5.06
C PRO A 232 -11.23 9.11 -5.58
N LEU A 233 -10.19 8.85 -6.34
CA LEU A 233 -9.83 7.55 -6.88
C LEU A 233 -8.98 6.70 -5.94
N LEU A 234 -8.75 7.15 -4.69
CA LEU A 234 -7.97 6.42 -3.70
C LEU A 234 -8.56 5.04 -3.44
N ARG A 235 -7.69 4.03 -3.50
CA ARG A 235 -7.98 2.61 -3.24
C ARG A 235 -7.20 2.06 -2.06
N ARG A 236 -5.99 2.58 -1.82
CA ARG A 236 -5.09 2.12 -0.76
C ARG A 236 -4.51 3.30 -0.02
N VAL A 237 -4.76 3.36 1.28
CA VAL A 237 -4.24 4.42 2.15
C VAL A 237 -3.62 3.78 3.39
N LYS A 238 -2.30 3.99 3.56
CA LYS A 238 -1.57 3.53 4.73
C LYS A 238 -1.08 4.72 5.54
N LEU A 239 -1.56 4.83 6.77
CA LEU A 239 -1.34 5.95 7.69
C LEU A 239 -0.73 5.46 9.02
N ASN A 240 -0.07 4.30 9.00
CA ASN A 240 0.46 3.67 10.21
C ASN A 240 1.46 4.59 10.94
N GLY A 241 1.26 4.76 12.25
CA GLY A 241 2.14 5.54 13.11
C GLY A 241 1.97 7.06 13.00
N LEU A 242 0.85 7.53 12.45
CA LEU A 242 0.52 8.95 12.42
C LEU A 242 -0.30 9.32 13.68
N GLY A 243 0.39 9.57 14.79
CA GLY A 243 -0.24 9.86 16.07
C GLY A 243 -0.97 11.21 16.16
N LEU A 244 -0.90 12.06 15.12
CA LEU A 244 -1.60 13.35 15.05
C LEU A 244 -2.97 13.25 14.36
N LEU A 245 -3.31 12.08 13.79
CA LEU A 245 -4.57 11.91 13.07
C LEU A 245 -5.73 11.70 14.03
N THR A 246 -6.81 12.42 13.77
CA THR A 246 -8.08 12.34 14.48
C THR A 246 -9.18 11.72 13.63
N ASP A 247 -10.37 11.59 14.20
CA ASP A 247 -11.56 11.08 13.51
C ASP A 247 -11.97 11.91 12.30
N ASP A 248 -11.67 13.21 12.26
CA ASP A 248 -12.06 14.11 11.17
C ASP A 248 -11.43 13.70 9.84
N ALA A 249 -10.13 13.33 9.87
CA ALA A 249 -9.40 12.85 8.70
C ALA A 249 -10.00 11.55 8.15
N ILE A 250 -10.27 10.58 9.01
CA ILE A 250 -10.75 9.25 8.59
C ILE A 250 -12.22 9.31 8.17
N SER A 251 -13.02 10.12 8.85
CA SER A 251 -14.41 10.38 8.48
C SER A 251 -14.52 10.97 7.09
N THR A 252 -13.67 11.95 6.76
CA THR A 252 -13.63 12.57 5.44
C THR A 252 -13.16 11.58 4.36
N LEU A 253 -12.14 10.75 4.65
CA LEU A 253 -11.73 9.67 3.75
C LEU A 253 -12.88 8.70 3.46
N ALA A 254 -13.61 8.28 4.48
CA ALA A 254 -14.71 7.34 4.34
C ALA A 254 -15.86 7.89 3.48
N LEU A 255 -16.11 9.21 3.55
CA LEU A 255 -17.15 9.88 2.80
C LEU A 255 -16.73 10.22 1.36
N ALA A 256 -15.49 10.68 1.17
CA ALA A 256 -15.03 11.20 -0.12
C ALA A 256 -14.38 10.13 -1.04
N CYS A 257 -13.90 9.01 -0.47
CA CYS A 257 -13.18 7.96 -1.23
C CYS A 257 -13.92 6.61 -1.20
N PRO A 258 -15.09 6.46 -1.86
CA PRO A 258 -15.92 5.25 -1.75
C PRO A 258 -15.27 3.99 -2.37
N MET A 259 -14.24 4.17 -3.21
CA MET A 259 -13.52 3.08 -3.87
C MET A 259 -12.38 2.51 -3.03
N LEU A 260 -12.26 2.92 -1.76
CA LEU A 260 -11.18 2.47 -0.88
C LEU A 260 -11.31 0.96 -0.61
N LEU A 261 -10.18 0.26 -0.81
CA LEU A 261 -10.05 -1.20 -0.66
C LEU A 261 -9.20 -1.56 0.57
N GLU A 262 -8.22 -0.73 0.88
CA GLU A 262 -7.26 -0.97 1.98
C GLU A 262 -7.08 0.31 2.78
N ILE A 263 -7.22 0.18 4.10
CA ILE A 263 -6.90 1.23 5.07
C ILE A 263 -6.03 0.64 6.19
N ASP A 264 -4.91 1.32 6.48
CA ASP A 264 -4.02 0.97 7.57
C ASP A 264 -3.87 2.16 8.52
N LEU A 265 -4.46 2.05 9.70
CA LEU A 265 -4.49 3.03 10.77
C LEU A 265 -3.74 2.53 12.01
N ASN A 266 -2.85 1.55 11.86
CA ASN A 266 -2.10 1.02 12.99
C ASN A 266 -1.39 2.16 13.75
N HIS A 267 -1.41 2.12 15.09
CA HIS A 267 -0.79 3.15 15.93
C HIS A 267 -1.32 4.58 15.70
N CYS A 268 -2.59 4.74 15.26
CA CYS A 268 -3.28 6.02 15.25
C CYS A 268 -4.11 6.13 16.55
N GLU A 269 -3.48 6.60 17.61
CA GLU A 269 -3.99 6.51 18.99
C GLU A 269 -5.19 7.42 19.28
N LEU A 270 -5.43 8.45 18.44
CA LEU A 270 -6.53 9.40 18.61
C LEU A 270 -7.81 8.99 17.87
N ILE A 271 -7.77 7.88 17.12
CA ILE A 271 -8.93 7.35 16.38
C ILE A 271 -9.90 6.70 17.37
N THR A 272 -11.17 7.11 17.28
CA THR A 272 -12.26 6.60 18.13
C THR A 272 -13.30 5.82 17.32
N ASP A 273 -14.35 5.37 17.99
CA ASP A 273 -15.47 4.64 17.39
C ASP A 273 -16.16 5.44 16.28
N GLY A 274 -16.19 6.77 16.37
CA GLY A 274 -16.90 7.64 15.45
C GLY A 274 -16.49 7.47 14.00
N SER A 275 -15.19 7.56 13.72
CA SER A 275 -14.66 7.43 12.37
C SER A 275 -14.71 6.00 11.83
N VAL A 276 -14.45 5.00 12.66
CA VAL A 276 -14.49 3.58 12.25
C VAL A 276 -15.91 3.16 11.86
N ARG A 277 -16.95 3.69 12.55
CA ARG A 277 -18.35 3.50 12.17
C ARG A 277 -18.63 3.99 10.75
N LEU A 278 -18.07 5.15 10.37
CA LEU A 278 -18.22 5.69 9.01
C LEU A 278 -17.51 4.80 7.98
N VAL A 279 -16.34 4.24 8.31
CA VAL A 279 -15.67 3.24 7.47
C VAL A 279 -16.59 2.04 7.21
N TRP A 280 -17.20 1.46 8.25
CA TRP A 280 -18.16 0.37 8.10
C TRP A 280 -19.43 0.78 7.35
N THR A 281 -19.85 2.03 7.48
CA THR A 281 -21.08 2.52 6.83
C THR A 281 -20.90 2.81 5.34
N HIS A 282 -19.75 3.35 4.90
CA HIS A 282 -19.57 3.88 3.54
C HIS A 282 -18.65 3.02 2.66
N LEU A 283 -17.63 2.34 3.21
CA LEU A 283 -16.60 1.66 2.42
C LEU A 283 -16.95 0.18 2.15
N ILE A 284 -17.92 -0.04 1.28
CA ILE A 284 -18.48 -1.39 0.99
C ILE A 284 -17.51 -2.34 0.27
N HIS A 285 -16.50 -1.80 -0.39
CA HIS A 285 -15.52 -2.57 -1.16
C HIS A 285 -14.26 -2.91 -0.37
N MET A 286 -14.25 -2.57 0.94
CA MET A 286 -13.09 -2.80 1.81
C MET A 286 -12.62 -4.25 1.77
N ARG A 287 -11.30 -4.43 1.57
CA ARG A 287 -10.63 -5.75 1.55
C ARG A 287 -9.72 -5.95 2.75
N GLU A 288 -9.01 -4.89 3.15
CA GLU A 288 -8.10 -4.91 4.27
C GLU A 288 -8.33 -3.71 5.19
N MET A 289 -8.50 -3.97 6.46
CA MET A 289 -8.64 -2.97 7.52
C MET A 289 -7.68 -3.31 8.64
N ARG A 290 -6.78 -2.39 8.96
CA ARG A 290 -5.81 -2.53 10.05
C ARG A 290 -5.99 -1.39 11.03
N LEU A 291 -6.26 -1.75 12.28
CA LEU A 291 -6.56 -0.86 13.40
C LEU A 291 -5.73 -1.22 14.65
N SER A 292 -4.57 -1.86 14.43
CA SER A 292 -3.72 -2.29 15.54
C SER A 292 -3.28 -1.11 16.39
N HIS A 293 -3.31 -1.27 17.71
CA HIS A 293 -2.97 -0.22 18.67
C HIS A 293 -3.84 1.07 18.62
N CYS A 294 -5.06 0.99 18.07
CA CYS A 294 -6.07 2.03 18.24
C CYS A 294 -6.79 1.78 19.58
N SER A 295 -6.20 2.24 20.67
CA SER A 295 -6.58 1.87 22.03
C SER A 295 -7.92 2.42 22.50
N LEU A 296 -8.48 3.42 21.80
CA LEU A 296 -9.78 4.05 22.13
C LEU A 296 -10.98 3.33 21.50
N LEU A 297 -10.73 2.32 20.63
CA LEU A 297 -11.82 1.58 19.98
C LEU A 297 -12.53 0.64 20.96
N THR A 298 -13.85 0.73 20.96
CA THR A 298 -14.76 -0.14 21.72
C THR A 298 -15.63 -0.98 20.81
N ASP A 299 -16.52 -1.78 21.36
CA ASP A 299 -17.50 -2.56 20.56
C ASP A 299 -18.42 -1.64 19.73
N ALA A 300 -18.63 -0.40 20.16
CA ALA A 300 -19.45 0.58 19.44
C ALA A 300 -18.88 0.97 18.07
N ALA A 301 -17.58 0.77 17.82
CA ALA A 301 -16.95 1.01 16.53
C ALA A 301 -17.45 0.05 15.44
N PHE A 302 -17.95 -1.12 15.81
CA PHE A 302 -18.22 -2.26 14.93
C PHE A 302 -19.71 -2.53 14.75
N PRO A 303 -20.09 -3.28 13.69
CA PRO A 303 -21.49 -3.68 13.50
C PRO A 303 -22.03 -4.41 14.72
N ALA A 304 -23.23 -4.06 15.14
CA ALA A 304 -23.91 -4.76 16.23
C ALA A 304 -24.27 -6.22 15.82
N PRO A 305 -24.22 -7.18 16.75
CA PRO A 305 -24.67 -8.55 16.49
C PRO A 305 -26.14 -8.57 16.03
N VAL A 306 -26.44 -9.47 15.08
CA VAL A 306 -27.83 -9.71 14.68
C VAL A 306 -28.50 -10.50 15.80
N LYS A 307 -29.32 -9.83 16.60
CA LYS A 307 -30.19 -10.52 17.56
C LYS A 307 -31.30 -11.20 16.75
N PRO A 308 -31.51 -12.54 16.86
CA PRO A 308 -32.70 -13.15 16.28
C PRO A 308 -33.92 -12.47 16.92
N ASP A 309 -34.93 -12.14 16.10
CA ASP A 309 -36.12 -11.42 16.49
C ASP A 309 -36.64 -11.87 17.87
N VAL A 310 -36.35 -11.11 18.91
CA VAL A 310 -37.22 -11.05 20.05
C VAL A 310 -38.39 -10.20 19.57
N GLN A 311 -39.56 -10.81 19.44
CA GLN A 311 -40.83 -10.20 19.14
C GLN A 311 -40.87 -8.81 19.75
N GLN A 312 -41.23 -7.84 18.93
CA GLN A 312 -41.42 -6.45 19.35
C GLN A 312 -42.40 -6.44 20.53
N ASP A 313 -41.86 -6.51 21.73
CA ASP A 313 -42.60 -6.14 22.91
C ASP A 313 -42.86 -4.66 22.81
N THR A 314 -44.13 -4.31 22.90
CA THR A 314 -44.73 -2.99 22.86
C THR A 314 -43.88 -1.95 23.58
N PRO A 315 -43.72 -0.74 23.02
CA PRO A 315 -42.93 0.32 23.62
C PRO A 315 -43.45 0.63 25.03
N ASN A 316 -42.63 0.39 26.02
CA ASN A 316 -42.91 0.76 27.39
C ASN A 316 -42.95 2.29 27.49
N PRO A 317 -44.09 2.94 27.85
CA PRO A 317 -44.21 4.38 27.78
C PRO A 317 -43.53 5.14 28.93
N PHE A 318 -42.75 4.48 29.74
CA PHE A 318 -42.01 5.12 30.83
C PHE A 318 -40.50 4.98 30.64
N PRO A 319 -39.79 6.11 30.42
CA PRO A 319 -38.34 6.10 30.42
C PRO A 319 -37.86 5.85 31.86
N THR A 320 -37.33 4.65 32.13
CA THR A 320 -36.53 4.42 33.33
C THR A 320 -35.21 5.13 33.13
N SER A 321 -35.11 6.32 33.73
CA SER A 321 -33.89 7.10 33.87
C SER A 321 -32.91 6.36 34.78
N THR A 322 -32.06 5.53 34.21
CA THR A 322 -30.77 5.15 34.80
C THR A 322 -29.72 6.04 34.20
N THR A 323 -29.40 7.09 34.93
CA THR A 323 -28.23 7.94 34.71
C THR A 323 -26.96 7.12 34.76
N THR A 324 -26.43 6.74 33.63
CA THR A 324 -25.01 6.42 33.45
C THR A 324 -24.45 7.42 32.45
N LYS A 325 -23.60 8.29 32.97
CA LYS A 325 -22.77 9.21 32.19
C LYS A 325 -21.78 8.38 31.40
N ASN A 326 -22.09 8.09 30.16
CA ASN A 326 -21.17 7.85 29.07
C ASN A 326 -21.94 8.18 27.80
N ASP A 327 -21.36 8.92 26.88
CA ASP A 327 -21.90 9.20 25.54
C ASP A 327 -21.95 7.88 24.73
N ASP A 328 -22.88 6.99 25.09
CA ASP A 328 -23.02 5.69 24.44
C ASP A 328 -23.61 5.91 23.05
N LEU A 329 -22.74 5.76 22.04
CA LEU A 329 -23.16 5.74 20.66
C LEU A 329 -24.21 4.62 20.45
N PRO A 330 -25.29 4.87 19.69
CA PRO A 330 -26.29 3.85 19.44
C PRO A 330 -25.69 2.66 18.70
N PRO A 331 -26.21 1.42 18.86
CA PRO A 331 -25.69 0.25 18.14
C PRO A 331 -25.58 0.50 16.63
N LEU A 332 -24.46 0.10 16.03
CA LEU A 332 -24.25 0.26 14.60
C LEU A 332 -25.00 -0.84 13.84
N ILE A 333 -26.18 -0.51 13.33
CA ILE A 333 -27.00 -1.45 12.56
C ILE A 333 -26.63 -1.35 11.07
N ILE A 334 -26.06 -2.42 10.52
CA ILE A 334 -25.70 -2.54 9.11
C ILE A 334 -26.47 -3.69 8.49
N ASN A 335 -27.30 -3.42 7.48
CA ASN A 335 -28.15 -4.45 6.84
C ASN A 335 -27.48 -5.14 5.64
N ARG A 336 -26.17 -4.95 5.42
CA ARG A 336 -25.41 -5.53 4.31
C ARG A 336 -24.24 -6.37 4.78
N SER A 337 -23.73 -7.26 3.93
CA SER A 337 -22.53 -8.06 4.17
C SER A 337 -21.31 -7.46 3.46
N PHE A 338 -20.15 -7.57 4.10
CA PHE A 338 -18.84 -7.19 3.54
C PHE A 338 -18.20 -8.42 2.87
N GLU A 339 -18.68 -8.75 1.66
CA GLU A 339 -18.26 -9.93 0.92
C GLU A 339 -16.79 -9.91 0.50
N HIS A 340 -16.16 -8.73 0.51
CA HIS A 340 -14.79 -8.51 0.04
C HIS A 340 -13.77 -8.40 1.17
N LEU A 341 -14.18 -8.21 2.43
CA LEU A 341 -13.26 -8.10 3.56
C LEU A 341 -12.53 -9.43 3.78
N ARG A 342 -11.19 -9.38 3.69
CA ARG A 342 -10.30 -10.55 3.79
C ARG A 342 -9.34 -10.46 4.97
N MET A 343 -8.94 -9.27 5.33
CA MET A 343 -7.98 -9.00 6.40
C MET A 343 -8.56 -8.00 7.38
N LEU A 344 -8.52 -8.35 8.67
CA LEU A 344 -8.84 -7.46 9.79
C LEU A 344 -7.78 -7.63 10.87
N ASP A 345 -7.16 -6.53 11.27
CA ASP A 345 -6.19 -6.49 12.37
C ASP A 345 -6.68 -5.52 13.44
N LEU A 346 -6.93 -6.07 14.63
CA LEU A 346 -7.38 -5.36 15.84
C LEU A 346 -6.38 -5.58 16.99
N THR A 347 -5.12 -5.86 16.67
CA THR A 347 -4.09 -6.10 17.70
C THR A 347 -4.08 -4.98 18.72
N ALA A 348 -4.07 -5.33 20.00
CA ALA A 348 -3.99 -4.41 21.13
C ALA A 348 -5.15 -3.39 21.23
N CYS A 349 -6.30 -3.65 20.59
CA CYS A 349 -7.55 -2.95 20.88
C CYS A 349 -8.15 -3.56 22.16
N SER A 350 -7.70 -3.09 23.32
CA SER A 350 -7.97 -3.74 24.61
C SER A 350 -9.42 -3.58 25.11
N LEU A 351 -10.18 -2.63 24.56
CA LEU A 351 -11.55 -2.36 25.00
C LEU A 351 -12.60 -3.19 24.25
N ILE A 352 -12.23 -3.84 23.13
CA ILE A 352 -13.16 -4.70 22.38
C ILE A 352 -13.44 -6.00 23.14
N THR A 353 -14.71 -6.49 23.03
CA THR A 353 -15.17 -7.73 23.65
C THR A 353 -15.67 -8.74 22.59
N ASP A 354 -16.22 -9.84 23.06
CA ASP A 354 -16.85 -10.87 22.22
C ASP A 354 -17.98 -10.30 21.34
N GLU A 355 -18.62 -9.21 21.77
CA GLU A 355 -19.74 -8.57 21.06
C GLU A 355 -19.27 -7.96 19.74
N ALA A 356 -18.13 -7.25 19.73
CA ALA A 356 -17.52 -6.75 18.49
C ALA A 356 -17.25 -7.89 17.50
N ILE A 357 -16.67 -8.98 17.98
CA ILE A 357 -16.33 -10.12 17.12
C ILE A 357 -17.60 -10.77 16.54
N GLU A 358 -18.65 -10.89 17.34
CA GLU A 358 -19.94 -11.42 16.88
C GLU A 358 -20.54 -10.54 15.78
N GLY A 359 -20.53 -9.24 15.96
CA GLY A 359 -21.02 -8.27 14.98
C GLY A 359 -20.20 -8.29 13.69
N ILE A 360 -18.88 -8.25 13.79
CA ILE A 360 -17.96 -8.30 12.64
C ILE A 360 -18.20 -9.57 11.82
N ILE A 361 -18.17 -10.75 12.44
CA ILE A 361 -18.26 -12.03 11.74
C ILE A 361 -19.64 -12.23 11.11
N SER A 362 -20.69 -11.74 11.75
CA SER A 362 -22.05 -11.78 11.18
C SER A 362 -22.15 -10.98 9.88
N ARG A 363 -21.33 -9.93 9.71
CA ARG A 363 -21.35 -9.04 8.53
C ARG A 363 -20.22 -9.27 7.55
N ALA A 364 -19.11 -9.89 7.98
CA ALA A 364 -17.94 -10.18 7.14
C ALA A 364 -17.59 -11.69 7.17
N PRO A 365 -18.43 -12.58 6.60
CA PRO A 365 -18.29 -14.03 6.72
C PRO A 365 -17.13 -14.63 5.93
N LYS A 366 -16.42 -13.83 5.12
CA LYS A 366 -15.34 -14.31 4.24
C LYS A 366 -13.96 -13.81 4.66
N ILE A 367 -13.78 -13.38 5.91
CA ILE A 367 -12.47 -13.03 6.45
C ILE A 367 -11.53 -14.23 6.35
N ARG A 368 -10.31 -13.98 5.88
CA ARG A 368 -9.25 -14.98 5.75
C ARG A 368 -8.18 -14.82 6.82
N ASN A 369 -7.82 -13.57 7.11
CA ASN A 369 -6.78 -13.21 8.05
C ASN A 369 -7.41 -12.37 9.17
N LEU A 370 -7.39 -12.89 10.40
CA LEU A 370 -7.92 -12.22 11.56
C LEU A 370 -6.84 -12.15 12.63
N VAL A 371 -6.50 -10.92 13.04
CA VAL A 371 -5.46 -10.68 14.04
C VAL A 371 -6.09 -9.98 15.23
N LEU A 372 -6.05 -10.63 16.39
CA LEU A 372 -6.70 -10.22 17.64
C LEU A 372 -5.72 -10.34 18.82
N SER A 373 -4.43 -10.26 18.56
CA SER A 373 -3.41 -10.35 19.60
C SER A 373 -3.57 -9.22 20.62
N LYS A 374 -3.35 -9.53 21.91
CA LYS A 374 -3.48 -8.55 23.02
C LYS A 374 -4.89 -7.96 23.21
N CYS A 375 -5.93 -8.56 22.64
CA CYS A 375 -7.30 -8.22 22.92
C CYS A 375 -7.73 -8.99 24.20
N VAL A 376 -7.41 -8.44 25.36
CA VAL A 376 -7.49 -9.12 26.67
C VAL A 376 -8.90 -9.44 27.15
N ASN A 377 -9.93 -8.78 26.58
CA ASN A 377 -11.33 -8.99 26.97
C ASN A 377 -12.04 -10.08 26.15
N LEU A 378 -11.36 -10.67 25.15
CA LEU A 378 -11.92 -11.78 24.39
C LEU A 378 -11.93 -13.08 25.19
N THR A 379 -13.03 -13.82 25.08
CA THR A 379 -13.25 -15.09 25.76
C THR A 379 -13.45 -16.24 24.76
N ASP A 380 -13.70 -17.44 25.25
CA ASP A 380 -14.06 -18.61 24.43
C ASP A 380 -15.26 -18.33 23.50
N LYS A 381 -16.18 -17.43 23.88
CA LYS A 381 -17.33 -17.04 23.05
C LYS A 381 -16.90 -16.37 21.74
N ALA A 382 -15.85 -15.51 21.78
CA ALA A 382 -15.29 -14.95 20.56
C ALA A 382 -14.77 -16.05 19.62
N VAL A 383 -14.06 -17.06 20.17
CA VAL A 383 -13.51 -18.17 19.37
C VAL A 383 -14.62 -19.03 18.78
N GLU A 384 -15.68 -19.32 19.55
CA GLU A 384 -16.86 -20.03 19.05
C GLU A 384 -17.51 -19.27 17.87
N THR A 385 -17.54 -17.94 17.95
CA THR A 385 -18.03 -17.09 16.86
C THR A 385 -17.10 -17.13 15.65
N ILE A 386 -15.78 -17.06 15.86
CA ILE A 386 -14.76 -17.17 14.80
C ILE A 386 -14.89 -18.50 14.05
N CYS A 387 -15.28 -19.59 14.73
CA CYS A 387 -15.53 -20.87 14.09
C CYS A 387 -16.58 -20.82 12.97
N LYS A 388 -17.49 -19.83 12.97
CA LYS A 388 -18.48 -19.63 11.89
C LYS A 388 -17.83 -19.27 10.55
N LEU A 389 -16.59 -18.74 10.53
CA LEU A 389 -15.82 -18.50 9.32
C LEU A 389 -15.43 -19.80 8.60
N GLY A 390 -15.30 -20.91 9.32
CA GLY A 390 -15.06 -22.24 8.81
C GLY A 390 -13.85 -22.29 7.87
N ARG A 391 -14.07 -22.78 6.65
CA ARG A 391 -13.01 -22.93 5.62
C ARG A 391 -12.45 -21.62 5.04
N HIS A 392 -13.04 -20.48 5.36
CA HIS A 392 -12.55 -19.18 4.87
C HIS A 392 -11.36 -18.69 5.68
N LEU A 393 -11.25 -19.06 6.96
CA LEU A 393 -10.18 -18.64 7.84
C LEU A 393 -8.88 -19.37 7.51
N HIS A 394 -7.80 -18.61 7.22
CA HIS A 394 -6.47 -19.12 6.91
C HIS A 394 -5.42 -18.71 7.95
N TYR A 395 -5.57 -17.53 8.53
CA TYR A 395 -4.63 -16.96 9.49
C TYR A 395 -5.40 -16.43 10.68
N LEU A 396 -5.04 -16.88 11.89
CA LEU A 396 -5.62 -16.42 13.14
C LEU A 396 -4.50 -16.19 14.17
N HIS A 397 -4.46 -14.99 14.73
CA HIS A 397 -3.54 -14.63 15.81
C HIS A 397 -4.32 -14.16 17.03
N LEU A 398 -4.25 -14.92 18.12
CA LEU A 398 -4.90 -14.69 19.41
C LEU A 398 -3.87 -14.62 20.55
N GLY A 399 -2.62 -14.31 20.24
CA GLY A 399 -1.58 -14.19 21.26
C GLY A 399 -1.96 -13.23 22.37
N HIS A 400 -1.64 -13.58 23.62
CA HIS A 400 -1.94 -12.79 24.82
C HIS A 400 -3.44 -12.61 25.16
N ALA A 401 -4.34 -13.40 24.59
CA ALA A 401 -5.75 -13.44 24.96
C ALA A 401 -5.95 -14.44 26.13
N SER A 402 -5.68 -13.99 27.34
CA SER A 402 -5.58 -14.84 28.55
C SER A 402 -6.86 -15.51 29.00
N ARG A 403 -8.03 -15.10 28.47
CA ARG A 403 -9.34 -15.66 28.82
C ARG A 403 -9.81 -16.75 27.86
N ILE A 404 -9.00 -17.11 26.87
CA ILE A 404 -9.27 -18.19 25.93
C ILE A 404 -8.71 -19.50 26.48
N THR A 405 -9.53 -20.55 26.47
CA THR A 405 -9.17 -21.86 27.02
C THR A 405 -8.98 -22.94 25.94
N ASP A 406 -8.37 -24.05 26.28
CA ASP A 406 -8.16 -25.21 25.38
C ASP A 406 -9.48 -25.77 24.81
N ARG A 407 -10.61 -25.53 25.45
CA ARG A 407 -11.93 -25.97 24.97
C ARG A 407 -12.27 -25.33 23.64
N SER A 408 -12.13 -24.00 23.53
CA SER A 408 -12.44 -23.27 22.32
C SER A 408 -11.44 -23.57 21.22
N VAL A 409 -10.17 -23.80 21.54
CA VAL A 409 -9.12 -24.21 20.58
C VAL A 409 -9.48 -25.52 19.89
N ARG A 410 -10.00 -26.51 20.65
CA ARG A 410 -10.48 -27.80 20.09
C ARG A 410 -11.65 -27.61 19.14
N THR A 411 -12.57 -26.69 19.46
CA THR A 411 -13.72 -26.38 18.60
C THR A 411 -13.25 -25.72 17.29
N LEU A 412 -12.29 -24.78 17.38
CA LEU A 412 -11.69 -24.12 16.24
C LEU A 412 -11.01 -25.11 15.28
N ALA A 413 -10.20 -26.05 15.83
CA ALA A 413 -9.50 -27.06 15.04
C ALA A 413 -10.45 -27.95 14.23
N ARG A 414 -11.66 -28.22 14.77
CA ARG A 414 -12.68 -29.02 14.08
C ARG A 414 -13.43 -28.23 13.00
N SER A 415 -13.67 -26.95 13.22
CA SER A 415 -14.51 -26.11 12.36
C SER A 415 -13.70 -25.45 11.23
N CYS A 416 -12.49 -25.00 11.50
CA CYS A 416 -11.66 -24.21 10.58
C CYS A 416 -10.56 -25.07 9.94
N THR A 417 -10.94 -25.93 9.01
CA THR A 417 -10.07 -26.97 8.42
C THR A 417 -9.01 -26.45 7.44
N ARG A 418 -9.02 -25.13 7.11
CA ARG A 418 -8.06 -24.51 6.18
C ARG A 418 -7.11 -23.53 6.85
N ILE A 419 -7.05 -23.49 8.17
CA ILE A 419 -6.08 -22.67 8.89
C ILE A 419 -4.67 -23.13 8.53
N ARG A 420 -3.83 -22.17 8.13
CA ARG A 420 -2.41 -22.36 7.83
C ARG A 420 -1.50 -21.87 8.95
N TYR A 421 -1.97 -20.85 9.67
CA TYR A 421 -1.26 -20.27 10.79
C TYR A 421 -2.22 -19.96 11.92
N ILE A 422 -1.83 -20.33 13.12
CA ILE A 422 -2.53 -20.01 14.35
C ILE A 422 -1.51 -19.72 15.45
N ASP A 423 -1.75 -18.67 16.21
CA ASP A 423 -0.91 -18.29 17.34
C ASP A 423 -1.78 -17.98 18.56
N PHE A 424 -1.46 -18.65 19.67
CA PHE A 424 -2.03 -18.45 21.01
C PHE A 424 -0.95 -18.11 22.04
N ALA A 425 0.28 -17.80 21.61
CA ALA A 425 1.36 -17.59 22.55
C ALA A 425 1.01 -16.51 23.57
N SER A 426 1.02 -16.87 24.84
CA SER A 426 1.10 -15.94 25.95
C SER A 426 2.55 -15.89 26.40
N GLU A 427 3.16 -14.71 26.50
CA GLU A 427 4.42 -14.60 27.22
C GLU A 427 4.12 -15.02 28.67
N CYS A 428 4.69 -16.15 29.11
CA CYS A 428 4.79 -16.45 30.53
C CYS A 428 5.64 -15.36 31.14
N SER A 429 5.00 -14.37 31.78
CA SER A 429 5.72 -13.50 32.72
C SER A 429 6.28 -14.40 33.83
N GLN A 430 7.63 -14.60 33.78
CA GLN A 430 8.38 -15.11 34.92
C GLN A 430 8.39 -14.09 36.04
#